data_c46a99b64fe4ebced884b9ae9e6929c4
#
_entry.id   c46a99b64fe4ebced884b9ae9e6929c4
#
_cell.length_a   1.000
_cell.length_b   1.000
_cell.length_c   1.000
_cell.angle_alpha   90.00
_cell.angle_beta   90.00
_cell.angle_gamma   90.00
#
_symmetry.space_group_name_H-M   'P 1'
#
loop_
_entity.id
_entity.type
_entity.pdbx_description
1 polymer ?
#
loop_
_entity_poly.entity_id
_entity_poly.type
_entity_poly.pdbx_seq_one_letter_code
_entity_poly.pdbx_strand_id
1 'polypeptide(L)'
;GSVFPKALLMAVPNALLAMLMHAYLQHDQLRWDFLNMDGVMVLWTGYTSVLSFLMAFRSNQAYTRFWEGATLIHQVRGEWYNAVSSTFAFCSHEEERKREVRTFQNTLIRLVSMLYCSALQQICDLSDDCFEIIETNGFESESLEFMRKASDRCEIIVQWIQRLLVEGNEAHILTVPPPLLTRSFQELSRGVVNLNNVRKIKEIPFPFP
;
A
#
# COMPACT_ATOMS: atom_id res chain seq x y z
N GLY A 1 -12.17 10.40 -6.77
CA GLY A 1 -13.26 11.27 -7.23
C GLY A 1 -14.15 11.68 -6.08
N SER A 2 -14.63 12.93 -6.07
CA SER A 2 -15.49 13.47 -5.02
C SER A 2 -16.81 12.69 -4.93
N VAL A 3 -17.18 12.30 -3.72
CA VAL A 3 -18.46 11.61 -3.43
C VAL A 3 -19.65 12.57 -3.54
N PHE A 4 -19.40 13.88 -3.40
CA PHE A 4 -20.43 14.93 -3.41
C PHE A 4 -21.35 14.92 -4.64
N PRO A 5 -20.86 14.86 -5.90
CA PRO A 5 -21.76 14.86 -7.07
C PRO A 5 -22.70 13.66 -7.10
N LYS A 6 -22.21 12.48 -6.67
CA LYS A 6 -23.04 11.25 -6.61
C LYS A 6 -24.12 11.35 -5.52
N ALA A 7 -23.75 11.90 -4.35
CA ALA A 7 -24.70 12.14 -3.26
C ALA A 7 -25.77 13.16 -3.65
N LEU A 8 -25.37 14.23 -4.35
CA LEU A 8 -26.28 15.28 -4.80
C LEU A 8 -27.28 14.76 -5.86
N LEU A 9 -26.80 13.92 -6.77
CA LEU A 9 -27.63 13.26 -7.79
C LEU A 9 -28.73 12.38 -7.19
N MET A 10 -28.50 11.80 -6.03
CA MET A 10 -29.49 11.02 -5.29
C MET A 10 -30.37 11.89 -4.38
N ALA A 11 -29.79 12.92 -3.73
CA ALA A 11 -30.50 13.73 -2.75
C ALA A 11 -31.53 14.68 -3.39
N VAL A 12 -31.17 15.30 -4.54
CA VAL A 12 -32.04 16.27 -5.21
C VAL A 12 -33.37 15.68 -5.68
N PRO A 13 -33.42 14.53 -6.39
CA PRO A 13 -34.69 13.89 -6.78
C PRO A 13 -35.57 13.53 -5.58
N ASN A 14 -34.94 13.00 -4.51
CA ASN A 14 -35.69 12.63 -3.30
C ASN A 14 -36.26 13.87 -2.56
N ALA A 15 -35.49 14.96 -2.50
CA ALA A 15 -35.97 16.23 -1.93
C ALA A 15 -37.12 16.84 -2.75
N LEU A 16 -37.02 16.80 -4.09
CA LEU A 16 -38.11 17.25 -4.98
C LEU A 16 -39.35 16.40 -4.84
N LEU A 17 -39.19 15.06 -4.76
CA LEU A 17 -40.30 14.15 -4.53
C LEU A 17 -40.98 14.44 -3.18
N ALA A 18 -40.20 14.64 -2.13
CA ALA A 18 -40.72 14.99 -0.81
C ALA A 18 -41.47 16.32 -0.82
N MET A 19 -40.97 17.34 -1.51
CA MET A 19 -41.63 18.64 -1.68
C MET A 19 -42.96 18.49 -2.44
N LEU A 20 -42.97 17.74 -3.53
CA LEU A 20 -44.17 17.49 -4.32
C LEU A 20 -45.23 16.71 -3.50
N MET A 21 -44.83 15.69 -2.79
CA MET A 21 -45.70 14.94 -1.89
C MET A 21 -46.28 15.83 -0.78
N HIS A 22 -45.44 16.67 -0.18
CA HIS A 22 -45.86 17.61 0.84
C HIS A 22 -46.88 18.63 0.29
N ALA A 23 -46.64 19.24 -0.85
CA ALA A 23 -47.54 20.17 -1.50
C ALA A 23 -48.86 19.51 -1.89
N TYR A 24 -48.82 18.27 -2.40
CA TYR A 24 -50.01 17.50 -2.76
C TYR A 24 -50.85 17.13 -1.53
N LEU A 25 -50.23 16.70 -0.44
CA LEU A 25 -50.93 16.33 0.80
C LEU A 25 -51.47 17.55 1.53
N GLN A 26 -50.82 18.72 1.43
CA GLN A 26 -51.30 19.97 2.06
C GLN A 26 -52.61 20.50 1.43
N HIS A 27 -52.86 20.15 0.17
CA HIS A 27 -54.07 20.54 -0.53
C HIS A 27 -55.31 19.70 -0.12
N ASP A 28 -55.13 18.55 0.51
CA ASP A 28 -56.18 17.60 0.85
C ASP A 28 -56.21 17.34 2.37
N GLN A 29 -56.87 18.23 3.13
CA GLN A 29 -56.91 18.17 4.61
C GLN A 29 -57.50 16.85 5.17
N LEU A 30 -58.27 16.10 4.39
CA LEU A 30 -58.84 14.80 4.76
C LEU A 30 -57.84 13.65 4.76
N ARG A 31 -56.66 13.82 4.19
CA ARG A 31 -55.62 12.78 4.08
C ARG A 31 -54.63 12.76 5.22
N TRP A 32 -54.55 13.81 6.05
CA TRP A 32 -53.61 13.88 7.19
C TRP A 32 -53.98 12.90 8.29
N ASP A 33 -55.27 12.57 8.47
CA ASP A 33 -55.71 11.59 9.47
C ASP A 33 -55.33 10.14 9.11
N PHE A 34 -54.99 9.88 7.86
CA PHE A 34 -54.62 8.53 7.39
C PHE A 34 -53.14 8.19 7.63
N LEU A 35 -52.28 9.16 7.76
CA LEU A 35 -50.88 9.00 8.12
C LEU A 35 -50.76 9.14 9.62
N ASN A 36 -50.88 8.02 10.36
CA ASN A 36 -50.55 7.99 11.77
C ASN A 36 -49.08 8.39 11.92
N MET A 37 -48.83 9.69 12.17
CA MET A 37 -47.51 10.31 12.19
C MET A 37 -46.55 9.61 13.17
N ASP A 38 -47.10 9.02 14.26
CA ASP A 38 -46.33 8.28 15.24
C ASP A 38 -45.69 7.01 14.67
N GLY A 39 -46.45 6.26 13.87
CA GLY A 39 -45.95 5.06 13.19
C GLY A 39 -44.87 5.39 12.14
N VAL A 40 -45.05 6.46 11.37
CA VAL A 40 -44.07 6.92 10.37
C VAL A 40 -42.77 7.38 11.03
N MET A 41 -42.86 8.09 12.17
CA MET A 41 -41.70 8.53 12.96
C MET A 41 -40.89 7.36 13.52
N VAL A 42 -41.57 6.31 13.99
CA VAL A 42 -40.88 5.10 14.49
C VAL A 42 -40.15 4.39 13.37
N LEU A 43 -40.78 4.23 12.21
CA LEU A 43 -40.17 3.60 11.03
C LEU A 43 -38.99 4.44 10.52
N TRP A 44 -39.12 5.77 10.48
CA TRP A 44 -38.02 6.68 10.07
C TRP A 44 -36.84 6.61 11.03
N THR A 45 -37.12 6.59 12.35
CA THR A 45 -36.06 6.47 13.39
C THR A 45 -35.33 5.12 13.25
N GLY A 46 -36.08 4.03 13.04
CA GLY A 46 -35.51 2.71 12.83
C GLY A 46 -34.62 2.69 11.57
N TYR A 47 -35.10 3.21 10.45
CA TYR A 47 -34.32 3.29 9.20
C TYR A 47 -33.05 4.11 9.35
N THR A 48 -33.15 5.31 9.93
CA THR A 48 -31.98 6.18 10.15
C THR A 48 -30.98 5.57 11.12
N SER A 49 -31.41 4.84 12.12
CA SER A 49 -30.53 4.14 13.05
C SER A 49 -29.73 3.04 12.36
N VAL A 50 -30.40 2.20 11.54
CA VAL A 50 -29.72 1.16 10.76
C VAL A 50 -28.76 1.77 9.74
N LEU A 51 -29.18 2.81 9.03
CA LEU A 51 -28.33 3.49 8.05
C LEU A 51 -27.09 4.10 8.72
N SER A 52 -27.27 4.77 9.85
CA SER A 52 -26.16 5.36 10.63
C SER A 52 -25.18 4.29 11.11
N PHE A 53 -25.68 3.17 11.60
CA PHE A 53 -24.86 2.03 12.00
C PHE A 53 -24.04 1.49 10.81
N LEU A 54 -24.66 1.26 9.66
CA LEU A 54 -23.96 0.77 8.46
C LEU A 54 -22.91 1.76 7.96
N MET A 55 -23.21 3.07 7.99
CA MET A 55 -22.23 4.09 7.61
C MET A 55 -21.04 4.13 8.59
N ALA A 56 -21.32 4.10 9.90
CA ALA A 56 -20.28 4.08 10.92
C ALA A 56 -19.40 2.82 10.80
N PHE A 57 -20.02 1.66 10.58
CA PHE A 57 -19.30 0.41 10.37
C PHE A 57 -18.40 0.46 9.13
N ARG A 58 -18.92 0.91 7.99
CA ARG A 58 -18.13 1.06 6.75
C ARG A 58 -16.97 2.03 6.92
N SER A 59 -17.22 3.17 7.55
CA SER A 59 -16.18 4.17 7.79
C SER A 59 -15.08 3.63 8.69
N ASN A 60 -15.45 2.91 9.75
CA ASN A 60 -14.49 2.28 10.65
C ASN A 60 -13.63 1.23 9.93
N GLN A 61 -14.23 0.37 9.10
CA GLN A 61 -13.50 -0.61 8.31
C GLN A 61 -12.55 0.05 7.30
N ALA A 62 -13.00 1.08 6.60
CA ALA A 62 -12.15 1.82 5.67
C ALA A 62 -10.97 2.50 6.38
N TYR A 63 -11.23 3.10 7.54
CA TYR A 63 -10.21 3.72 8.38
C TYR A 63 -9.17 2.70 8.87
N THR A 64 -9.60 1.56 9.38
CA THR A 64 -8.71 0.49 9.85
C THR A 64 -7.82 -0.02 8.72
N ARG A 65 -8.39 -0.31 7.56
CA ARG A 65 -7.61 -0.76 6.39
C ARG A 65 -6.61 0.28 5.91
N PHE A 66 -7.01 1.55 5.87
CA PHE A 66 -6.11 2.64 5.50
C PHE A 66 -4.93 2.74 6.46
N TRP A 67 -5.21 2.70 7.78
CA TRP A 67 -4.16 2.83 8.80
C TRP A 67 -3.23 1.63 8.83
N GLU A 68 -3.77 0.42 8.70
CA GLU A 68 -2.98 -0.81 8.59
C GLU A 68 -2.07 -0.77 7.36
N GLY A 69 -2.60 -0.40 6.19
CA GLY A 69 -1.82 -0.27 4.96
C GLY A 69 -0.68 0.76 5.08
N ALA A 70 -0.97 1.93 5.65
CA ALA A 70 0.04 2.96 5.88
C ALA A 70 1.15 2.46 6.83
N THR A 71 0.78 1.79 7.91
CA THR A 71 1.73 1.22 8.88
C THR A 71 2.65 0.19 8.23
N LEU A 72 2.09 -0.73 7.45
CA LEU A 72 2.86 -1.76 6.76
C LEU A 72 3.84 -1.17 5.73
N ILE A 73 3.45 -0.14 4.98
CA ILE A 73 4.36 0.55 4.04
C ILE A 73 5.53 1.19 4.79
N HIS A 74 5.27 1.83 5.93
CA HIS A 74 6.33 2.37 6.77
C HIS A 74 7.26 1.30 7.33
N GLN A 75 6.73 0.14 7.71
CA GLN A 75 7.52 -1.00 8.18
C GLN A 75 8.42 -1.55 7.06
N VAL A 76 7.89 -1.77 5.85
CA VAL A 76 8.70 -2.19 4.67
C VAL A 76 9.89 -1.26 4.46
N ARG A 77 9.63 0.05 4.47
CA ARG A 77 10.70 1.05 4.32
C ARG A 77 11.75 0.94 5.44
N GLY A 78 11.29 0.82 6.69
CA GLY A 78 12.19 0.74 7.85
C GLY A 78 13.06 -0.50 7.83
N GLU A 79 12.51 -1.65 7.49
CA GLU A 79 13.20 -2.94 7.45
C GLU A 79 14.24 -2.98 6.33
N TRP A 80 13.89 -2.56 5.12
CA TRP A 80 14.86 -2.48 4.03
C TRP A 80 15.95 -1.43 4.27
N TYR A 81 15.60 -0.29 4.90
CA TYR A 81 16.60 0.68 5.35
C TYR A 81 17.57 0.08 6.36
N ASN A 82 17.07 -0.69 7.35
CA ASN A 82 17.91 -1.36 8.34
C ASN A 82 18.83 -2.40 7.70
N ALA A 83 18.35 -3.16 6.71
CA ALA A 83 19.19 -4.10 5.96
C ALA A 83 20.34 -3.39 5.28
N VAL A 84 20.08 -2.28 4.56
CA VAL A 84 21.13 -1.49 3.88
C VAL A 84 22.08 -0.86 4.87
N SER A 85 21.58 -0.21 5.90
CA SER A 85 22.38 0.46 6.93
C SER A 85 23.30 -0.51 7.65
N SER A 86 22.77 -1.69 8.01
CA SER A 86 23.59 -2.75 8.62
C SER A 86 24.69 -3.25 7.67
N THR A 87 24.34 -3.47 6.40
CA THR A 87 25.30 -3.91 5.38
C THR A 87 26.40 -2.88 5.15
N PHE A 88 26.08 -1.58 5.17
CA PHE A 88 27.09 -0.52 5.04
C PHE A 88 28.03 -0.49 6.23
N ALA A 89 27.52 -0.71 7.45
CA ALA A 89 28.33 -0.80 8.64
C ALA A 89 29.29 -2.00 8.62
N PHE A 90 28.97 -3.04 7.85
CA PHE A 90 29.81 -4.23 7.70
C PHE A 90 30.87 -4.12 6.61
N CYS A 91 30.89 -3.03 5.84
CA CYS A 91 31.89 -2.83 4.79
C CYS A 91 33.30 -2.66 5.37
N SER A 92 34.30 -3.18 4.65
CA SER A 92 35.71 -3.01 5.00
C SER A 92 36.13 -1.56 5.00
N HIS A 93 36.97 -1.19 5.95
CA HIS A 93 37.57 0.15 6.10
C HIS A 93 39.00 0.24 5.54
N GLU A 94 39.47 -0.82 4.88
CA GLU A 94 40.81 -0.87 4.27
C GLU A 94 40.91 0.10 3.09
N GLU A 95 41.89 0.97 3.07
CA GLU A 95 42.10 1.97 2.00
C GLU A 95 42.32 1.31 0.63
N GLU A 96 42.96 0.15 0.59
CA GLU A 96 43.22 -0.61 -0.64
C GLU A 96 41.94 -1.06 -1.32
N ARG A 97 40.89 -1.34 -0.54
CA ARG A 97 39.59 -1.84 -1.02
C ARG A 97 38.53 -0.76 -1.18
N LYS A 98 38.82 0.47 -0.91
CA LYS A 98 37.90 1.60 -0.93
C LYS A 98 37.11 1.74 -2.24
N ARG A 99 37.77 1.43 -3.37
CA ARG A 99 37.12 1.45 -4.69
C ARG A 99 36.07 0.33 -4.84
N GLU A 100 36.42 -0.89 -4.42
CA GLU A 100 35.55 -2.06 -4.47
C GLU A 100 34.34 -1.87 -3.55
N VAL A 101 34.57 -1.41 -2.31
CA VAL A 101 33.52 -1.08 -1.34
C VAL A 101 32.56 -0.03 -1.91
N ARG A 102 33.08 1.04 -2.55
CA ARG A 102 32.22 2.07 -3.16
C ARG A 102 31.37 1.50 -4.30
N THR A 103 31.94 0.64 -5.13
CA THR A 103 31.19 -0.02 -6.23
C THR A 103 30.09 -0.91 -5.66
N PHE A 104 30.40 -1.72 -4.65
CA PHE A 104 29.43 -2.56 -3.95
C PHE A 104 28.28 -1.73 -3.35
N GLN A 105 28.62 -0.67 -2.61
CA GLN A 105 27.62 0.22 -2.00
C GLN A 105 26.72 0.87 -3.03
N ASN A 106 27.27 1.36 -4.14
CA ASN A 106 26.48 1.95 -5.22
C ASN A 106 25.53 0.92 -5.86
N THR A 107 26.01 -0.30 -6.12
CA THR A 107 25.19 -1.38 -6.68
C THR A 107 24.05 -1.74 -5.72
N LEU A 108 24.35 -1.85 -4.42
CA LEU A 108 23.34 -2.15 -3.40
C LEU A 108 22.26 -1.06 -3.33
N ILE A 109 22.64 0.22 -3.31
CA ILE A 109 21.67 1.33 -3.30
C ILE A 109 20.76 1.29 -4.52
N ARG A 110 21.33 1.01 -5.70
CA ARG A 110 20.57 0.93 -6.95
C ARG A 110 19.59 -0.22 -6.93
N LEU A 111 19.99 -1.40 -6.48
CA LEU A 111 19.10 -2.56 -6.34
C LEU A 111 17.97 -2.29 -5.33
N VAL A 112 18.28 -1.68 -4.19
CA VAL A 112 17.26 -1.36 -3.17
C VAL A 112 16.32 -0.26 -3.65
N SER A 113 16.81 0.73 -4.38
CA SER A 113 15.95 1.73 -5.03
C SER A 113 14.98 1.06 -6.02
N MET A 114 15.47 0.15 -6.85
CA MET A 114 14.67 -0.61 -7.79
C MET A 114 13.65 -1.51 -7.07
N LEU A 115 14.05 -2.16 -5.97
CA LEU A 115 13.17 -2.95 -5.13
C LEU A 115 12.00 -2.11 -4.58
N TYR A 116 12.32 -0.95 -4.02
CA TYR A 116 11.31 -0.07 -3.42
C TYR A 116 10.36 0.52 -4.46
N CYS A 117 10.88 0.93 -5.62
CA CYS A 117 10.04 1.38 -6.74
C CYS A 117 9.10 0.27 -7.23
N SER A 118 9.61 -0.95 -7.43
CA SER A 118 8.80 -2.09 -7.85
C SER A 118 7.72 -2.45 -6.82
N ALA A 119 8.04 -2.35 -5.53
CA ALA A 119 7.07 -2.57 -4.45
C ALA A 119 5.94 -1.53 -4.48
N LEU A 120 6.26 -0.24 -4.63
CA LEU A 120 5.26 0.82 -4.72
C LEU A 120 4.40 0.69 -5.98
N GLN A 121 4.97 0.30 -7.13
CA GLN A 121 4.21 0.04 -8.35
C GLN A 121 3.18 -1.07 -8.15
N GLN A 122 3.55 -2.17 -7.50
CA GLN A 122 2.63 -3.27 -7.21
C GLN A 122 1.48 -2.85 -6.26
N ILE A 123 1.76 -1.96 -5.31
CA ILE A 123 0.75 -1.48 -4.35
C ILE A 123 -0.20 -0.47 -4.99
N CYS A 124 0.33 0.47 -5.77
CA CYS A 124 -0.42 1.63 -6.26
C CYS A 124 -0.98 1.48 -7.67
N ASP A 125 -0.75 0.37 -8.38
CA ASP A 125 -1.06 0.18 -9.82
C ASP A 125 -0.54 1.32 -10.70
N LEU A 126 0.63 1.85 -10.35
CA LEU A 126 1.24 2.94 -11.10
C LEU A 126 1.96 2.40 -12.33
N SER A 127 1.89 3.14 -13.44
CA SER A 127 2.67 2.82 -14.64
C SER A 127 4.17 2.90 -14.37
N ASP A 128 4.96 2.17 -15.16
CA ASP A 128 6.41 2.12 -15.03
C ASP A 128 7.08 3.50 -15.13
N ASP A 129 6.40 4.49 -15.71
CA ASP A 129 6.92 5.86 -15.91
C ASP A 129 6.74 6.80 -14.70
N CYS A 130 6.09 6.33 -13.62
CA CYS A 130 5.76 7.20 -12.47
C CYS A 130 6.88 7.35 -11.45
N PHE A 131 7.96 6.56 -11.53
CA PHE A 131 9.07 6.61 -10.58
C PHE A 131 10.41 6.74 -11.29
N GLU A 132 11.20 7.70 -10.86
CA GLU A 132 12.60 7.80 -11.24
C GLU A 132 13.41 6.75 -10.46
N ILE A 133 13.95 5.79 -11.17
CA ILE A 133 14.89 4.80 -10.62
C ILE A 133 16.29 5.42 -10.66
N ILE A 134 17.02 5.31 -9.55
CA ILE A 134 18.41 5.72 -9.49
C ILE A 134 19.20 4.86 -10.48
N GLU A 135 19.48 5.41 -11.64
CA GLU A 135 20.35 4.91 -12.70
C GLU A 135 20.39 3.37 -12.90
N THR A 136 19.85 2.91 -14.02
CA THR A 136 19.86 1.48 -14.40
C THR A 136 21.08 1.10 -15.24
N ASN A 137 21.95 2.07 -15.58
CA ASN A 137 23.15 1.82 -16.37
C ASN A 137 24.09 0.84 -15.66
N GLY A 138 24.51 -0.21 -16.35
CA GLY A 138 25.42 -1.24 -15.81
C GLY A 138 24.74 -2.51 -15.33
N PHE A 139 23.40 -2.58 -15.37
CA PHE A 139 22.70 -3.86 -15.36
C PHE A 139 22.59 -4.40 -16.77
N GLU A 140 22.74 -5.71 -16.90
CA GLU A 140 22.60 -6.39 -18.18
C GLU A 140 21.18 -6.23 -18.72
N SER A 141 21.05 -5.83 -19.99
CA SER A 141 19.76 -5.54 -20.60
C SER A 141 18.82 -6.75 -20.59
N GLU A 142 19.37 -7.95 -20.73
CA GLU A 142 18.62 -9.20 -20.67
C GLU A 142 18.01 -9.45 -19.28
N SER A 143 18.78 -9.20 -18.24
CA SER A 143 18.33 -9.31 -16.85
C SER A 143 17.21 -8.30 -16.52
N LEU A 144 17.31 -7.07 -17.04
CA LEU A 144 16.25 -6.06 -16.87
C LEU A 144 14.98 -6.44 -17.65
N GLU A 145 15.12 -6.99 -18.84
CA GLU A 145 13.98 -7.46 -19.63
C GLU A 145 13.28 -8.66 -18.97
N PHE A 146 14.06 -9.60 -18.43
CA PHE A 146 13.54 -10.70 -17.63
C PHE A 146 12.73 -10.21 -16.44
N MET A 147 13.28 -9.27 -15.65
CA MET A 147 12.61 -8.67 -14.50
C MET A 147 11.31 -7.96 -14.92
N ARG A 148 11.30 -7.23 -16.05
CA ARG A 148 10.09 -6.52 -16.53
C ARG A 148 8.95 -7.48 -16.87
N LYS A 149 9.26 -8.67 -17.40
CA LYS A 149 8.28 -9.69 -17.77
C LYS A 149 7.79 -10.51 -16.58
N ALA A 150 8.51 -10.49 -15.45
CA ALA A 150 8.18 -11.27 -14.28
C ALA A 150 7.00 -10.67 -13.50
N SER A 151 6.14 -11.54 -12.98
CA SER A 151 5.04 -11.18 -12.07
C SER A 151 5.56 -10.74 -10.70
N ASP A 152 6.60 -11.41 -10.22
CA ASP A 152 7.14 -11.25 -8.86
C ASP A 152 8.50 -10.53 -8.87
N ARG A 153 8.49 -9.31 -9.43
CA ARG A 153 9.69 -8.47 -9.61
C ARG A 153 10.45 -8.23 -8.30
N CYS A 154 9.73 -8.01 -7.22
CA CYS A 154 10.35 -7.74 -5.91
C CYS A 154 11.17 -8.93 -5.41
N GLU A 155 10.70 -10.15 -5.59
CA GLU A 155 11.38 -11.37 -5.14
C GLU A 155 12.67 -11.61 -5.93
N ILE A 156 12.64 -11.33 -7.25
CA ILE A 156 13.84 -11.41 -8.10
C ILE A 156 14.90 -10.40 -7.65
N ILE A 157 14.50 -9.15 -7.39
CA ILE A 157 15.44 -8.11 -6.95
C ILE A 157 16.01 -8.46 -5.57
N VAL A 158 15.19 -8.97 -4.65
CA VAL A 158 15.66 -9.43 -3.34
C VAL A 158 16.70 -10.55 -3.50
N GLN A 159 16.48 -11.50 -4.42
CA GLN A 159 17.44 -12.56 -4.72
C GLN A 159 18.76 -11.98 -5.25
N TRP A 160 18.71 -10.96 -6.10
CA TRP A 160 19.94 -10.29 -6.59
C TRP A 160 20.69 -9.59 -5.45
N ILE A 161 19.96 -8.93 -4.54
CA ILE A 161 20.56 -8.31 -3.35
C ILE A 161 21.22 -9.38 -2.48
N GLN A 162 20.56 -10.49 -2.23
CA GLN A 162 21.10 -11.58 -1.43
C GLN A 162 22.39 -12.16 -2.03
N ARG A 163 22.41 -12.36 -3.35
CA ARG A 163 23.63 -12.81 -4.06
C ARG A 163 24.75 -11.79 -3.95
N LEU A 164 24.45 -10.50 -4.15
CA LEU A 164 25.43 -9.43 -3.99
C LEU A 164 26.06 -9.43 -2.57
N LEU A 165 25.26 -9.69 -1.54
CA LEU A 165 25.74 -9.78 -0.15
C LEU A 165 26.67 -10.99 0.05
N VAL A 166 26.34 -12.14 -0.53
CA VAL A 166 27.20 -13.36 -0.45
C VAL A 166 28.51 -13.12 -1.18
N GLU A 167 28.46 -12.61 -2.42
CA GLU A 167 29.65 -12.28 -3.22
C GLU A 167 30.52 -11.25 -2.52
N GLY A 168 29.93 -10.22 -1.90
CA GLY A 168 30.64 -9.22 -1.12
C GLY A 168 31.35 -9.78 0.13
N ASN A 169 30.75 -10.79 0.76
CA ASN A 169 31.37 -11.49 1.89
C ASN A 169 32.52 -12.42 1.43
N GLU A 170 32.35 -13.15 0.33
CA GLU A 170 33.40 -14.01 -0.25
C GLU A 170 34.60 -13.17 -0.76
N ALA A 171 34.32 -12.01 -1.35
CA ALA A 171 35.35 -11.07 -1.78
C ALA A 171 36.00 -10.28 -0.63
N HIS A 172 35.61 -10.54 0.62
CA HIS A 172 36.07 -9.77 1.80
C HIS A 172 35.84 -8.25 1.72
N ILE A 173 34.83 -7.83 0.94
CA ILE A 173 34.30 -6.46 0.94
C ILE A 173 33.50 -6.23 2.23
N LEU A 174 32.77 -7.26 2.68
CA LEU A 174 32.12 -7.29 3.98
C LEU A 174 33.02 -8.02 4.97
N THR A 175 33.38 -7.35 6.07
CA THR A 175 34.30 -7.89 7.10
C THR A 175 33.52 -8.27 8.37
N VAL A 176 32.51 -9.13 8.22
CA VAL A 176 31.64 -9.53 9.32
C VAL A 176 31.49 -11.04 9.39
N PRO A 177 31.42 -11.63 10.58
CA PRO A 177 31.11 -13.05 10.73
C PRO A 177 29.76 -13.41 10.12
N PRO A 178 29.62 -14.59 9.46
CA PRO A 178 28.39 -15.02 8.81
C PRO A 178 27.13 -14.93 9.67
N PRO A 179 27.14 -15.21 10.99
CA PRO A 179 25.97 -15.06 11.84
C PRO A 179 25.43 -13.65 11.95
N LEU A 180 26.26 -12.61 11.81
CA LEU A 180 25.82 -11.21 11.83
C LEU A 180 25.25 -10.79 10.47
N LEU A 181 25.73 -11.37 9.38
CA LEU A 181 25.21 -11.12 8.04
C LEU A 181 23.77 -11.64 7.90
N THR A 182 23.41 -12.70 8.62
CA THR A 182 22.02 -13.22 8.62
C THR A 182 20.99 -12.17 9.05
N ARG A 183 21.38 -11.18 9.84
CA ARG A 183 20.48 -10.09 10.24
C ARG A 183 20.00 -9.28 9.02
N SER A 184 20.91 -8.95 8.10
CA SER A 184 20.53 -8.25 6.86
C SER A 184 19.53 -9.07 6.02
N PHE A 185 19.72 -10.39 5.94
CA PHE A 185 18.78 -11.28 5.27
C PHE A 185 17.42 -11.32 5.97
N GLN A 186 17.41 -11.32 7.31
CA GLN A 186 16.15 -11.31 8.08
C GLN A 186 15.36 -10.01 7.86
N GLU A 187 16.03 -8.85 7.86
CA GLU A 187 15.37 -7.58 7.59
C GLU A 187 14.83 -7.52 6.15
N LEU A 188 15.58 -8.00 5.16
CA LEU A 188 15.08 -8.11 3.78
C LEU A 188 13.82 -9.00 3.70
N SER A 189 13.85 -10.17 4.36
CA SER A 189 12.72 -11.10 4.37
C SER A 189 11.49 -10.53 5.07
N ARG A 190 11.66 -9.83 6.19
CA ARG A 190 10.57 -9.14 6.89
C ARG A 190 9.90 -8.10 6.00
N GLY A 191 10.69 -7.31 5.26
CA GLY A 191 10.16 -6.34 4.32
C GLY A 191 9.31 -7.00 3.23
N VAL A 192 9.70 -8.17 2.71
CA VAL A 192 8.89 -8.95 1.75
C VAL A 192 7.59 -9.43 2.38
N VAL A 193 7.63 -9.94 3.61
CA VAL A 193 6.42 -10.39 4.34
C VAL A 193 5.45 -9.22 4.52
N ASN A 194 5.95 -8.05 4.95
CA ASN A 194 5.10 -6.86 5.12
C ASN A 194 4.57 -6.32 3.78
N LEU A 195 5.35 -6.40 2.71
CA LEU A 195 4.89 -6.08 1.36
C LEU A 195 3.71 -6.98 0.94
N ASN A 196 3.82 -8.29 1.19
CA ASN A 196 2.75 -9.24 0.89
C ASN A 196 1.49 -8.98 1.75
N ASN A 197 1.65 -8.51 2.99
CA ASN A 197 0.52 -8.10 3.83
C ASN A 197 -0.18 -6.84 3.25
N VAL A 198 0.58 -5.87 2.70
CA VAL A 198 -0.01 -4.72 2.00
C VAL A 198 -0.77 -5.17 0.75
N ARG A 199 -0.17 -6.05 -0.06
CA ARG A 199 -0.82 -6.63 -1.25
C ARG A 199 -2.13 -7.33 -0.89
N LYS A 200 -2.14 -8.12 0.19
CA LYS A 200 -3.35 -8.78 0.69
C LYS A 200 -4.48 -7.78 0.98
N ILE A 201 -4.18 -6.63 1.61
CA ILE A 201 -5.18 -5.60 1.87
C ILE A 201 -5.77 -5.05 0.57
N LYS A 202 -4.95 -4.94 -0.49
CA LYS A 202 -5.38 -4.46 -1.81
C LYS A 202 -6.20 -5.50 -2.58
N GLU A 203 -5.70 -6.73 -2.65
CA GLU A 203 -6.23 -7.80 -3.49
C GLU A 203 -7.52 -8.42 -2.94
N ILE A 204 -7.67 -8.46 -1.60
CA ILE A 204 -8.84 -9.05 -0.96
C ILE A 204 -9.80 -7.94 -0.52
N PRO A 205 -10.86 -7.68 -1.29
CA PRO A 205 -11.87 -6.71 -0.88
C PRO A 205 -12.59 -7.22 0.38
N PHE A 206 -13.00 -6.29 1.24
CA PHE A 206 -13.82 -6.66 2.39
C PHE A 206 -15.17 -7.20 1.89
N PRO A 207 -15.59 -8.41 2.32
CA PRO A 207 -16.87 -8.96 1.91
C PRO A 207 -18.00 -8.13 2.56
N PHE A 208 -18.64 -7.31 1.74
CA PHE A 208 -19.89 -6.66 2.14
C PHE A 208 -21.08 -7.52 1.72
N PRO A 209 -22.07 -7.65 2.63
CA PRO A 209 -23.37 -8.15 2.22
C PRO A 209 -24.06 -7.17 1.27
#